data_6af1df7a4e9330d5795fbd966dd68282
#
_entry.id   6af1df7a4e9330d5795fbd966dd68282
#
_cell.length_a   1.000
_cell.length_b   1.000
_cell.length_c   1.000
_cell.angle_alpha   90.00
_cell.angle_beta   90.00
_cell.angle_gamma   90.00
#
_symmetry.space_group_name_H-M   'P 1'
#
loop_
_entity.id
_entity.type
_entity.pdbx_description
1 polymer ?
#
loop_
_entity_poly.entity_id
_entity_poly.type
_entity_poly.pdbx_seq_one_letter_code
_entity_poly.pdbx_strand_id
1 'polypeptide(L)'
;MSEVEKIKRICDNHFSIDISKRTRAREYADARKIYYKLSRDLLRIPVKKIASTVNVDHSTVVVGSQRLNELMSYDKNIKENYLTLRDKCLNDGSIFNIHTTDINNMANPYLKYLGKEDILQHSVMEYMKNKYPDVYCIHVPNEGKRTPFMQFKFKYLGGKRGIPDILIFQQNKEGKCGLAIELKVGYNKPTKNQFEALESLKKGNWECHWLNDYEKTIQIINEYFK
;
A
#
# COMPACT_ATOMS: atom_id res chain seq x y z
N MET A 1 -0.21 -26.82 2.11
CA MET A 1 -0.96 -26.00 3.09
C MET A 1 -1.22 -24.66 2.44
N SER A 2 -2.46 -24.22 2.37
CA SER A 2 -2.84 -22.93 1.81
C SER A 2 -2.42 -21.79 2.73
N GLU A 3 -2.33 -20.55 2.20
CA GLU A 3 -1.92 -19.39 2.99
C GLU A 3 -2.90 -19.08 4.15
N VAL A 4 -4.18 -19.29 3.92
CA VAL A 4 -5.19 -19.12 4.96
C VAL A 4 -5.03 -20.15 6.09
N GLU A 5 -4.60 -21.38 5.78
CA GLU A 5 -4.26 -22.40 6.79
C GLU A 5 -2.98 -22.02 7.55
N LYS A 6 -2.03 -21.38 6.90
CA LYS A 6 -0.82 -20.88 7.58
C LYS A 6 -1.16 -19.79 8.60
N ILE A 7 -2.01 -18.82 8.22
CA ILE A 7 -2.50 -17.81 9.18
C ILE A 7 -3.26 -18.46 10.33
N LYS A 8 -4.11 -19.47 10.03
CA LYS A 8 -4.80 -20.23 11.09
C LYS A 8 -3.79 -20.84 12.07
N ARG A 9 -2.76 -21.53 11.56
CA ARG A 9 -1.71 -22.15 12.39
C ARG A 9 -0.96 -21.15 13.25
N ILE A 10 -0.65 -19.96 12.71
CA ILE A 10 -0.01 -18.88 13.47
C ILE A 10 -0.91 -18.42 14.62
N CYS A 11 -2.22 -18.29 14.38
CA CYS A 11 -3.19 -17.96 15.43
C CYS A 11 -3.31 -19.07 16.46
N ASP A 12 -3.46 -20.34 16.03
CA ASP A 12 -3.54 -21.50 16.92
C ASP A 12 -2.33 -21.57 17.86
N ASN A 13 -1.13 -21.40 17.32
CA ASN A 13 0.11 -21.42 18.10
C ASN A 13 0.21 -20.24 19.08
N HIS A 14 -0.22 -19.05 18.67
CA HIS A 14 -0.13 -17.87 19.53
C HIS A 14 -1.05 -17.95 20.75
N PHE A 15 -2.28 -18.45 20.53
CA PHE A 15 -3.26 -18.60 21.60
C PHE A 15 -3.20 -19.97 22.31
N SER A 16 -2.38 -20.90 21.81
CA SER A 16 -2.29 -22.29 22.29
C SER A 16 -3.65 -23.03 22.25
N ILE A 17 -4.48 -22.73 21.23
CA ILE A 17 -5.81 -23.33 21.04
C ILE A 17 -6.01 -23.69 19.57
N ASP A 18 -6.94 -24.60 19.26
CA ASP A 18 -7.44 -24.81 17.90
C ASP A 18 -8.70 -23.99 17.68
N ILE A 19 -8.58 -22.88 16.92
CA ILE A 19 -9.69 -21.95 16.66
C ILE A 19 -10.83 -22.56 15.86
N SER A 20 -10.65 -23.75 15.23
CA SER A 20 -11.73 -24.46 14.53
C SER A 20 -12.65 -25.22 15.49
N LYS A 21 -12.25 -25.42 16.75
CA LYS A 21 -13.04 -26.11 17.76
C LYS A 21 -14.37 -25.40 18.03
N ARG A 22 -15.48 -26.11 17.95
CA ARG A 22 -16.83 -25.58 18.21
C ARG A 22 -17.03 -25.29 19.71
N THR A 23 -16.73 -24.05 20.13
CA THR A 23 -16.96 -23.57 21.49
C THR A 23 -17.34 -22.10 21.48
N ARG A 24 -18.09 -21.64 22.49
CA ARG A 24 -18.47 -20.24 22.71
C ARG A 24 -17.57 -19.54 23.73
N ALA A 25 -16.55 -20.22 24.25
CA ALA A 25 -15.61 -19.60 25.18
C ALA A 25 -15.01 -18.31 24.57
N ARG A 26 -14.88 -17.29 25.41
CA ARG A 26 -14.49 -15.94 24.96
C ARG A 26 -13.15 -15.93 24.24
N GLU A 27 -12.17 -16.65 24.77
CA GLU A 27 -10.83 -16.79 24.20
C GLU A 27 -10.85 -17.30 22.75
N TYR A 28 -11.67 -18.34 22.46
CA TYR A 28 -11.84 -18.86 21.12
C TYR A 28 -12.58 -17.89 20.20
N ALA A 29 -13.58 -17.19 20.74
CA ALA A 29 -14.34 -16.22 19.98
C ALA A 29 -13.48 -15.01 19.55
N ASP A 30 -12.60 -14.55 20.43
CA ASP A 30 -11.72 -13.42 20.17
C ASP A 30 -10.56 -13.83 19.24
N ALA A 31 -9.95 -15.00 19.44
CA ALA A 31 -8.95 -15.54 18.54
C ALA A 31 -9.49 -15.74 17.11
N ARG A 32 -10.73 -16.25 16.96
CA ARG A 32 -11.39 -16.38 15.65
C ARG A 32 -11.63 -15.03 14.98
N LYS A 33 -12.06 -14.01 15.72
CA LYS A 33 -12.25 -12.66 15.14
C LYS A 33 -10.92 -12.10 14.63
N ILE A 34 -9.83 -12.30 15.38
CA ILE A 34 -8.48 -11.89 14.95
C ILE A 34 -8.07 -12.66 13.69
N TYR A 35 -8.24 -13.97 13.64
CA TYR A 35 -7.98 -14.78 12.46
C TYR A 35 -8.79 -14.31 11.24
N TYR A 36 -10.10 -14.04 11.40
CA TYR A 36 -10.95 -13.56 10.30
C TYR A 36 -10.43 -12.23 9.73
N LYS A 37 -10.09 -11.31 10.61
CA LYS A 37 -9.58 -10.01 10.21
C LYS A 37 -8.23 -10.14 9.53
N LEU A 38 -7.28 -10.85 10.12
CA LEU A 38 -5.95 -11.08 9.52
C LEU A 38 -6.06 -11.72 8.13
N SER A 39 -6.86 -12.78 7.98
CA SER A 39 -7.01 -13.46 6.69
C SER A 39 -7.62 -12.56 5.61
N ARG A 40 -8.56 -11.69 5.97
CA ARG A 40 -9.16 -10.73 5.05
C ARG A 40 -8.20 -9.61 4.67
N ASP A 41 -7.47 -9.10 5.65
CA ASP A 41 -6.58 -7.96 5.50
C ASP A 41 -5.31 -8.34 4.72
N LEU A 42 -4.78 -9.55 4.95
CA LEU A 42 -3.51 -9.97 4.38
C LEU A 42 -3.63 -10.69 3.03
N LEU A 43 -4.71 -11.45 2.78
CA LEU A 43 -4.75 -12.39 1.66
C LEU A 43 -5.71 -12.01 0.52
N ARG A 44 -6.61 -11.06 0.68
CA ARG A 44 -7.64 -10.67 -0.32
C ARG A 44 -8.38 -11.84 -0.97
N ILE A 45 -8.60 -12.93 -0.23
CA ILE A 45 -9.28 -14.11 -0.72
C ILE A 45 -10.79 -14.05 -0.45
N PRO A 46 -11.61 -14.82 -1.18
CA PRO A 46 -13.04 -14.90 -0.93
C PRO A 46 -13.34 -15.33 0.52
N VAL A 47 -14.27 -14.62 1.16
CA VAL A 47 -14.66 -14.86 2.57
C VAL A 47 -15.09 -16.32 2.82
N LYS A 48 -15.71 -16.96 1.82
CA LYS A 48 -16.08 -18.38 1.87
C LYS A 48 -14.87 -19.30 2.13
N LYS A 49 -13.70 -18.97 1.57
CA LYS A 49 -12.46 -19.75 1.76
C LYS A 49 -11.91 -19.59 3.18
N ILE A 50 -12.02 -18.39 3.77
CA ILE A 50 -11.67 -18.15 5.17
C ILE A 50 -12.60 -18.92 6.11
N ALA A 51 -13.91 -18.87 5.84
CA ALA A 51 -14.94 -19.53 6.63
C ALA A 51 -14.79 -21.05 6.65
N SER A 52 -14.50 -21.66 5.49
CA SER A 52 -14.34 -23.12 5.37
C SER A 52 -13.17 -23.67 6.20
N THR A 53 -12.09 -22.89 6.39
CA THR A 53 -10.91 -23.32 7.16
C THR A 53 -11.20 -23.53 8.65
N VAL A 54 -12.25 -22.88 9.18
CA VAL A 54 -12.64 -22.95 10.60
C VAL A 54 -14.09 -23.41 10.78
N ASN A 55 -14.70 -23.99 9.74
CA ASN A 55 -16.04 -24.56 9.75
C ASN A 55 -17.15 -23.62 10.25
N VAL A 56 -17.17 -22.40 9.74
CA VAL A 56 -18.20 -21.39 10.05
C VAL A 56 -18.89 -20.88 8.78
N ASP A 57 -20.01 -20.20 8.95
CA ASP A 57 -20.66 -19.49 7.84
C ASP A 57 -19.86 -18.23 7.45
N HIS A 58 -19.90 -17.87 6.16
CA HIS A 58 -19.21 -16.70 5.63
C HIS A 58 -19.68 -15.39 6.27
N SER A 59 -20.95 -15.28 6.66
CA SER A 59 -21.50 -14.13 7.38
C SER A 59 -20.83 -13.96 8.76
N THR A 60 -20.50 -15.05 9.43
CA THR A 60 -19.76 -15.04 10.71
C THR A 60 -18.39 -14.40 10.56
N VAL A 61 -17.69 -14.66 9.45
CA VAL A 61 -16.39 -14.05 9.16
C VAL A 61 -16.52 -12.54 8.93
N VAL A 62 -17.56 -12.12 8.19
CA VAL A 62 -17.80 -10.69 7.92
C VAL A 62 -18.11 -9.94 9.21
N VAL A 63 -19.10 -10.41 9.96
CA VAL A 63 -19.54 -9.79 11.23
C VAL A 63 -18.41 -9.83 12.27
N GLY A 64 -17.71 -10.96 12.38
CA GLY A 64 -16.59 -11.11 13.31
C GLY A 64 -15.44 -10.15 13.02
N SER A 65 -15.10 -9.92 11.74
CA SER A 65 -14.07 -8.97 11.34
C SER A 65 -14.46 -7.52 11.66
N GLN A 66 -15.72 -7.15 11.43
CA GLN A 66 -16.23 -5.81 11.76
C GLN A 66 -16.21 -5.57 13.27
N ARG A 67 -16.70 -6.56 14.06
CA ARG A 67 -16.71 -6.47 15.51
C ARG A 67 -15.32 -6.40 16.12
N LEU A 68 -14.31 -6.99 15.49
CA LEU A 68 -12.92 -6.83 15.93
C LEU A 68 -12.44 -5.36 15.84
N ASN A 69 -12.82 -4.63 14.80
CA ASN A 69 -12.46 -3.21 14.69
C ASN A 69 -13.02 -2.39 15.86
N GLU A 70 -14.26 -2.68 16.25
CA GLU A 70 -14.88 -2.04 17.41
C GLU A 70 -14.14 -2.42 18.70
N LEU A 71 -13.84 -3.70 18.90
CA LEU A 71 -13.10 -4.17 20.07
C LEU A 71 -11.72 -3.54 20.18
N MET A 72 -10.95 -3.42 19.09
CA MET A 72 -9.62 -2.83 19.08
C MET A 72 -9.61 -1.33 19.44
N SER A 73 -10.76 -0.64 19.36
CA SER A 73 -10.86 0.78 19.73
C SER A 73 -10.81 1.01 21.23
N TYR A 74 -11.16 0.02 22.05
CA TYR A 74 -11.20 0.14 23.51
C TYR A 74 -10.54 -1.01 24.29
N ASP A 75 -10.29 -2.18 23.68
CA ASP A 75 -9.60 -3.32 24.28
C ASP A 75 -8.15 -3.37 23.81
N LYS A 76 -7.25 -2.87 24.64
CA LYS A 76 -5.82 -2.79 24.36
C LYS A 76 -5.18 -4.17 24.14
N ASN A 77 -5.59 -5.18 24.90
CA ASN A 77 -5.04 -6.54 24.78
C ASN A 77 -5.43 -7.18 23.44
N ILE A 78 -6.67 -7.03 23.00
CA ILE A 78 -7.10 -7.50 21.68
C ILE A 78 -6.33 -6.80 20.56
N LYS A 79 -6.10 -5.49 20.68
CA LYS A 79 -5.33 -4.71 19.72
C LYS A 79 -3.87 -5.18 19.65
N GLU A 80 -3.23 -5.40 20.78
CA GLU A 80 -1.84 -5.89 20.88
C GLU A 80 -1.70 -7.29 20.26
N ASN A 81 -2.61 -8.21 20.57
CA ASN A 81 -2.63 -9.54 19.97
C ASN A 81 -2.79 -9.49 18.45
N TYR A 82 -3.70 -8.65 17.94
CA TYR A 82 -3.86 -8.47 16.50
C TYR A 82 -2.59 -7.96 15.84
N LEU A 83 -1.94 -6.93 16.38
CA LEU A 83 -0.71 -6.35 15.83
C LEU A 83 0.44 -7.36 15.87
N THR A 84 0.63 -8.06 16.99
CA THR A 84 1.66 -9.10 17.14
C THR A 84 1.48 -10.23 16.12
N LEU A 85 0.25 -10.71 15.95
CA LEU A 85 -0.05 -11.77 14.98
C LEU A 85 0.10 -11.29 13.53
N ARG A 86 -0.28 -10.06 13.25
CA ARG A 86 -0.06 -9.43 11.94
C ARG A 86 1.43 -9.43 11.60
N ASP A 87 2.27 -8.97 12.52
CA ASP A 87 3.71 -8.89 12.30
C ASP A 87 4.34 -10.29 12.15
N LYS A 88 3.86 -11.29 12.91
CA LYS A 88 4.26 -12.69 12.70
C LYS A 88 3.89 -13.21 11.31
N CYS A 89 2.68 -12.91 10.82
CA CYS A 89 2.26 -13.30 9.48
C CYS A 89 3.09 -12.63 8.39
N LEU A 90 3.45 -11.36 8.55
CA LEU A 90 4.26 -10.59 7.60
C LEU A 90 5.70 -11.09 7.52
N ASN A 91 6.26 -11.52 8.65
CA ASN A 91 7.62 -12.03 8.73
C ASN A 91 7.73 -13.53 8.39
N ASP A 92 6.61 -14.23 8.23
CA ASP A 92 6.59 -15.64 7.80
C ASP A 92 6.81 -15.74 6.28
N GLY A 93 8.05 -15.93 5.85
CA GLY A 93 8.43 -16.07 4.44
C GLY A 93 7.75 -17.23 3.69
N SER A 94 6.94 -18.05 4.36
CA SER A 94 6.12 -19.09 3.74
C SER A 94 4.76 -18.60 3.24
N ILE A 95 4.36 -17.36 3.58
CA ILE A 95 3.10 -16.74 3.14
C ILE A 95 3.42 -15.81 1.96
N PHE A 96 3.26 -16.30 0.72
CA PHE A 96 3.74 -15.62 -0.50
C PHE A 96 2.82 -14.51 -1.05
N ASN A 97 1.52 -14.53 -0.74
CA ASN A 97 0.54 -13.59 -1.31
C ASN A 97 0.04 -12.55 -0.29
N ILE A 98 0.94 -12.08 0.57
CA ILE A 98 0.60 -10.99 1.47
C ILE A 98 0.61 -9.66 0.70
N HIS A 99 -0.53 -9.00 0.67
CA HIS A 99 -0.65 -7.64 0.16
C HIS A 99 -0.23 -6.64 1.24
N THR A 100 1.08 -6.38 1.35
CA THR A 100 1.66 -5.51 2.38
C THR A 100 1.25 -4.04 2.25
N THR A 101 0.93 -3.60 1.03
CA THR A 101 0.49 -2.23 0.76
C THR A 101 -0.79 -1.82 1.48
N ASP A 102 -1.67 -2.78 1.81
CA ASP A 102 -2.95 -2.46 2.45
C ASP A 102 -2.89 -2.39 3.98
N ILE A 103 -1.84 -2.93 4.59
CA ILE A 103 -1.79 -3.11 6.05
C ILE A 103 -1.56 -1.80 6.79
N ASN A 104 -0.69 -0.96 6.27
CA ASN A 104 -0.47 0.39 6.79
C ASN A 104 -1.67 1.30 6.53
N ASN A 105 -2.53 0.89 5.62
CA ASN A 105 -3.64 1.67 5.10
C ASN A 105 -4.97 1.43 5.82
N MET A 106 -5.17 0.29 6.48
CA MET A 106 -6.49 -0.07 7.06
C MET A 106 -6.88 0.75 8.29
N ALA A 107 -5.95 1.47 8.89
CA ALA A 107 -6.22 2.36 10.02
C ALA A 107 -6.49 3.82 9.62
N ASN A 108 -6.30 4.18 8.34
CA ASN A 108 -6.45 5.57 7.90
C ASN A 108 -7.81 5.81 7.24
N PRO A 109 -8.70 6.61 7.86
CA PRO A 109 -10.04 6.89 7.33
C PRO A 109 -10.01 7.67 6.00
N TYR A 110 -8.88 8.24 5.62
CA TYR A 110 -8.74 9.05 4.40
C TYR A 110 -8.44 8.23 3.15
N LEU A 111 -8.10 6.95 3.27
CA LEU A 111 -7.80 6.10 2.10
C LEU A 111 -8.93 5.95 1.11
N LYS A 112 -10.17 6.00 1.59
CA LYS A 112 -11.36 5.97 0.73
C LYS A 112 -11.46 7.18 -0.21
N TYR A 113 -10.68 8.23 0.03
CA TYR A 113 -10.65 9.44 -0.80
C TYR A 113 -9.51 9.43 -1.82
N LEU A 114 -8.60 8.44 -1.75
CA LEU A 114 -7.51 8.31 -2.72
C LEU A 114 -8.04 7.85 -4.07
N GLY A 115 -7.59 8.54 -5.12
CA GLY A 115 -7.84 8.16 -6.50
C GLY A 115 -6.95 7.00 -6.95
N LYS A 116 -7.21 6.47 -8.14
CA LYS A 116 -6.39 5.40 -8.74
C LYS A 116 -4.94 5.85 -9.00
N GLU A 117 -4.74 7.12 -9.31
CA GLU A 117 -3.42 7.73 -9.54
C GLU A 117 -2.61 7.77 -8.24
N ASP A 118 -3.26 8.16 -7.11
CA ASP A 118 -2.64 8.15 -5.79
C ASP A 118 -2.19 6.75 -5.36
N ILE A 119 -3.02 5.74 -5.65
CA ILE A 119 -2.72 4.33 -5.34
C ILE A 119 -1.54 3.84 -6.18
N LEU A 120 -1.52 4.15 -7.48
CA LEU A 120 -0.40 3.80 -8.37
C LEU A 120 0.90 4.44 -7.86
N GLN A 121 0.85 5.73 -7.56
CA GLN A 121 1.99 6.48 -7.05
C GLN A 121 2.50 5.92 -5.72
N HIS A 122 1.61 5.66 -4.78
CA HIS A 122 1.98 5.04 -3.50
C HIS A 122 2.71 3.70 -3.72
N SER A 123 2.20 2.85 -4.62
CA SER A 123 2.81 1.55 -4.93
C SER A 123 4.22 1.70 -5.50
N VAL A 124 4.45 2.68 -6.37
CA VAL A 124 5.79 2.97 -6.93
C VAL A 124 6.73 3.49 -5.84
N MET A 125 6.27 4.39 -4.97
CA MET A 125 7.08 4.92 -3.87
C MET A 125 7.46 3.84 -2.85
N GLU A 126 6.55 2.93 -2.51
CA GLU A 126 6.86 1.77 -1.66
C GLU A 126 7.86 0.82 -2.32
N TYR A 127 7.77 0.59 -3.64
CA TYR A 127 8.77 -0.18 -4.38
C TYR A 127 10.16 0.46 -4.29
N MET A 128 10.25 1.79 -4.50
CA MET A 128 11.51 2.54 -4.38
C MET A 128 12.12 2.40 -2.99
N LYS A 129 11.31 2.61 -1.95
CA LYS A 129 11.72 2.50 -0.56
C LYS A 129 12.26 1.11 -0.19
N ASN A 130 11.66 0.04 -0.75
CA ASN A 130 12.02 -1.33 -0.43
C ASN A 130 13.23 -1.81 -1.22
N LYS A 131 13.33 -1.45 -2.50
CA LYS A 131 14.37 -1.96 -3.40
C LYS A 131 15.59 -1.05 -3.50
N TYR A 132 15.38 0.25 -3.37
CA TYR A 132 16.41 1.27 -3.51
C TYR A 132 16.40 2.24 -2.32
N PRO A 133 16.58 1.76 -1.06
CA PRO A 133 16.38 2.57 0.15
C PRO A 133 17.34 3.76 0.26
N ASP A 134 18.51 3.68 -0.35
CA ASP A 134 19.55 4.71 -0.32
C ASP A 134 19.38 5.77 -1.42
N VAL A 135 18.42 5.57 -2.33
CA VAL A 135 18.18 6.49 -3.44
C VAL A 135 17.24 7.62 -3.01
N TYR A 136 17.66 8.87 -3.18
CA TYR A 136 16.81 10.01 -2.90
C TYR A 136 15.72 10.14 -3.95
N CYS A 137 14.52 9.71 -3.59
CA CYS A 137 13.32 9.73 -4.40
C CYS A 137 12.22 10.51 -3.69
N ILE A 138 11.58 11.44 -4.38
CA ILE A 138 10.51 12.26 -3.83
C ILE A 138 9.25 12.21 -4.69
N HIS A 139 8.10 12.27 -4.02
CA HIS A 139 6.85 12.70 -4.61
C HIS A 139 6.74 14.22 -4.53
N VAL A 140 6.30 14.85 -5.61
CA VAL A 140 6.06 16.30 -5.65
C VAL A 140 4.56 16.57 -5.55
N PRO A 141 4.06 17.10 -4.41
CA PRO A 141 2.64 17.38 -4.23
C PRO A 141 2.21 18.57 -5.09
N ASN A 142 1.68 18.27 -6.27
CA ASN A 142 1.19 19.28 -7.23
C ASN A 142 -0.32 19.51 -7.16
N GLU A 143 -1.02 18.72 -6.39
CA GLU A 143 -2.47 18.66 -6.33
C GLU A 143 -3.08 19.58 -5.27
N GLY A 144 -4.34 19.92 -5.46
CA GLY A 144 -5.16 20.67 -4.51
C GLY A 144 -5.54 22.07 -4.99
N LYS A 145 -6.76 22.45 -4.60
CA LYS A 145 -7.27 23.81 -4.83
C LYS A 145 -6.52 24.78 -3.91
N ARG A 146 -5.70 25.64 -4.48
CA ARG A 146 -5.02 26.70 -3.74
C ARG A 146 -5.93 27.90 -3.61
N THR A 147 -5.99 28.52 -2.42
CA THR A 147 -6.64 29.81 -2.24
C THR A 147 -5.94 30.89 -3.09
N PRO A 148 -6.58 32.04 -3.41
CA PRO A 148 -5.94 33.11 -4.18
C PRO A 148 -4.58 33.53 -3.59
N PHE A 149 -4.49 33.65 -2.27
CA PHE A 149 -3.24 33.97 -1.57
C PHE A 149 -2.18 32.90 -1.77
N MET A 150 -2.53 31.62 -1.65
CA MET A 150 -1.60 30.51 -1.87
C MET A 150 -1.15 30.42 -3.33
N GLN A 151 -2.00 30.76 -4.30
CA GLN A 151 -1.62 30.84 -5.71
C GLN A 151 -0.62 31.98 -5.96
N PHE A 152 -0.87 33.15 -5.38
CA PHE A 152 0.07 34.27 -5.42
C PHE A 152 1.42 33.87 -4.80
N LYS A 153 1.41 33.37 -3.56
CA LYS A 153 2.62 32.94 -2.85
C LYS A 153 3.41 31.89 -3.63
N PHE A 154 2.74 30.90 -4.20
CA PHE A 154 3.37 29.87 -5.01
C PHE A 154 4.12 30.46 -6.20
N LYS A 155 3.48 31.35 -6.95
CA LYS A 155 4.12 32.05 -8.08
C LYS A 155 5.25 32.97 -7.62
N TYR A 156 5.01 33.75 -6.56
CA TYR A 156 5.99 34.68 -6.01
C TYR A 156 7.27 34.01 -5.57
N LEU A 157 7.17 32.80 -4.98
CA LEU A 157 8.29 31.98 -4.56
C LEU A 157 8.93 31.15 -5.70
N GLY A 158 8.51 31.35 -6.95
CA GLY A 158 9.08 30.64 -8.11
C GLY A 158 8.50 29.24 -8.33
N GLY A 159 7.38 28.90 -7.71
CA GLY A 159 6.72 27.62 -7.92
C GLY A 159 6.28 27.45 -9.38
N LYS A 160 6.56 26.29 -9.94
CA LYS A 160 6.19 25.90 -11.31
C LYS A 160 5.07 24.86 -11.29
N ARG A 161 4.18 24.94 -12.28
CA ARG A 161 3.12 23.92 -12.48
C ARG A 161 3.65 22.82 -13.38
N GLY A 162 3.08 21.62 -13.23
CA GLY A 162 3.38 20.50 -14.11
C GLY A 162 4.69 19.80 -13.80
N ILE A 163 5.23 19.97 -12.60
CA ILE A 163 6.37 19.16 -12.14
C ILE A 163 5.92 17.69 -12.12
N PRO A 164 6.73 16.72 -12.62
CA PRO A 164 6.40 15.31 -12.59
C PRO A 164 6.12 14.78 -11.19
N ASP A 165 5.27 13.76 -11.08
CA ASP A 165 4.80 13.20 -9.80
C ASP A 165 5.93 12.60 -8.97
N ILE A 166 6.93 11.99 -9.63
CA ILE A 166 8.07 11.32 -8.98
C ILE A 166 9.37 11.84 -9.60
N LEU A 167 10.27 12.26 -8.73
CA LEU A 167 11.64 12.64 -9.10
C LEU A 167 12.65 11.77 -8.34
N ILE A 168 13.56 11.15 -9.08
CA ILE A 168 14.64 10.31 -8.55
C ILE A 168 15.97 11.03 -8.83
N PHE A 169 16.64 11.45 -7.77
CA PHE A 169 17.88 12.24 -7.82
C PHE A 169 19.11 11.31 -7.71
N GLN A 170 19.27 10.46 -8.69
CA GLN A 170 20.40 9.54 -8.77
C GLN A 170 20.89 9.50 -10.21
N GLN A 171 22.17 9.72 -10.42
CA GLN A 171 22.78 9.54 -11.74
C GLN A 171 22.83 8.05 -12.10
N ASN A 172 22.47 7.73 -13.34
CA ASN A 172 22.62 6.37 -13.86
C ASN A 172 24.00 6.16 -14.55
N LYS A 173 24.27 4.95 -14.99
CA LYS A 173 25.54 4.60 -15.67
C LYS A 173 25.72 5.29 -17.02
N GLU A 174 24.66 5.72 -17.67
CA GLU A 174 24.67 6.45 -18.93
C GLU A 174 24.90 7.96 -18.73
N GLY A 175 25.04 8.40 -17.48
CA GLY A 175 25.30 9.79 -17.13
C GLY A 175 24.06 10.67 -17.07
N LYS A 176 22.84 10.11 -17.05
CA LYS A 176 21.63 10.86 -16.80
C LYS A 176 21.62 11.42 -15.39
N CYS A 177 21.24 12.68 -15.23
CA CYS A 177 21.28 13.37 -13.94
C CYS A 177 20.20 12.90 -12.95
N GLY A 178 19.11 12.30 -13.45
CA GLY A 178 17.99 11.80 -12.66
C GLY A 178 16.92 11.20 -13.56
N LEU A 179 15.91 10.58 -12.93
CA LEU A 179 14.73 10.05 -13.59
C LEU A 179 13.47 10.78 -13.11
N ALA A 180 12.68 11.28 -14.04
CA ALA A 180 11.42 11.96 -13.80
C ALA A 180 10.24 11.15 -14.38
N ILE A 181 9.25 10.86 -13.56
CA ILE A 181 8.09 10.06 -13.95
C ILE A 181 6.81 10.85 -13.65
N GLU A 182 6.02 11.06 -14.69
CA GLU A 182 4.64 11.52 -14.61
C GLU A 182 3.71 10.30 -14.66
N LEU A 183 2.87 10.13 -13.66
CA LEU A 183 1.91 9.03 -13.60
C LEU A 183 0.54 9.46 -14.13
N LYS A 184 -0.11 8.57 -14.85
CA LYS A 184 -1.48 8.75 -15.33
C LYS A 184 -2.26 7.46 -15.12
N VAL A 185 -3.58 7.55 -15.21
CA VAL A 185 -4.46 6.38 -15.07
C VAL A 185 -5.38 6.27 -16.28
N GLY A 186 -5.54 5.08 -16.79
CA GLY A 186 -6.39 4.80 -17.94
C GLY A 186 -5.90 5.50 -19.21
N TYR A 187 -6.77 6.27 -19.86
CA TYR A 187 -6.47 7.00 -21.09
C TYR A 187 -6.01 8.45 -20.89
N ASN A 188 -5.81 8.87 -19.64
CA ASN A 188 -5.38 10.23 -19.34
C ASN A 188 -3.97 10.48 -19.86
N LYS A 189 -3.75 11.68 -20.41
CA LYS A 189 -2.45 12.14 -20.89
C LYS A 189 -1.96 13.31 -20.05
N PRO A 190 -0.63 13.55 -19.99
CA PRO A 190 -0.08 14.74 -19.36
C PRO A 190 -0.66 16.02 -19.95
N THR A 191 -0.86 17.01 -19.11
CA THR A 191 -1.27 18.35 -19.52
C THR A 191 -0.11 19.06 -20.24
N LYS A 192 -0.40 20.18 -20.93
CA LYS A 192 0.61 20.99 -21.60
C LYS A 192 1.75 21.38 -20.65
N ASN A 193 1.44 21.84 -19.45
CA ASN A 193 2.46 22.23 -18.47
C ASN A 193 3.33 21.04 -18.02
N GLN A 194 2.77 19.84 -17.91
CA GLN A 194 3.51 18.63 -17.57
C GLN A 194 4.45 18.21 -18.71
N PHE A 195 3.97 18.27 -19.96
CA PHE A 195 4.84 18.04 -21.13
C PHE A 195 5.99 19.04 -21.19
N GLU A 196 5.74 20.33 -20.98
CA GLU A 196 6.76 21.38 -21.00
C GLU A 196 7.80 21.15 -19.88
N ALA A 197 7.36 20.68 -18.68
CA ALA A 197 8.26 20.37 -17.58
C ALA A 197 9.14 19.15 -17.90
N LEU A 198 8.57 18.07 -18.44
CA LEU A 198 9.32 16.88 -18.86
C LEU A 198 10.37 17.24 -19.94
N GLU A 199 10.00 18.05 -20.94
CA GLU A 199 10.92 18.48 -21.97
C GLU A 199 12.03 19.39 -21.41
N SER A 200 11.72 20.23 -20.43
CA SER A 200 12.73 21.04 -19.74
C SER A 200 13.73 20.18 -18.97
N LEU A 201 13.26 19.14 -18.29
CA LEU A 201 14.11 18.19 -17.56
C LEU A 201 14.99 17.38 -18.53
N LYS A 202 14.44 16.93 -19.68
CA LYS A 202 15.22 16.26 -20.72
C LYS A 202 16.38 17.12 -21.24
N LYS A 203 16.15 18.42 -21.46
CA LYS A 203 17.22 19.36 -21.82
C LYS A 203 18.29 19.47 -20.72
N GLY A 204 17.93 19.25 -19.47
CA GLY A 204 18.84 19.16 -18.34
C GLY A 204 19.45 17.77 -18.14
N ASN A 205 19.43 16.93 -19.17
CA ASN A 205 19.96 15.56 -19.18
C ASN A 205 19.29 14.59 -18.19
N TRP A 206 18.00 14.81 -17.88
CA TRP A 206 17.19 13.86 -17.14
C TRP A 206 16.57 12.83 -18.09
N GLU A 207 16.41 11.61 -17.62
CA GLU A 207 15.51 10.65 -18.24
C GLU A 207 14.07 10.93 -17.80
N CYS A 208 13.12 10.99 -18.74
CA CYS A 208 11.76 11.44 -18.46
C CYS A 208 10.73 10.57 -19.16
N HIS A 209 9.77 10.09 -18.37
CA HIS A 209 8.67 9.25 -18.85
C HIS A 209 7.33 9.74 -18.32
N TRP A 210 6.25 9.44 -19.07
CA TRP A 210 4.91 9.42 -18.52
C TRP A 210 4.32 8.02 -18.69
N LEU A 211 3.71 7.50 -17.65
CA LEU A 211 3.35 6.09 -17.54
C LEU A 211 1.99 5.96 -16.86
N ASN A 212 1.24 4.91 -17.26
CA ASN A 212 -0.09 4.62 -16.74
C ASN A 212 -0.25 3.18 -16.24
N ASP A 213 0.86 2.49 -16.08
CA ASP A 213 0.92 1.09 -15.71
C ASP A 213 2.04 0.85 -14.69
N TYR A 214 1.74 0.11 -13.62
CA TYR A 214 2.69 -0.19 -12.56
C TYR A 214 3.89 -0.98 -13.05
N GLU A 215 3.67 -2.08 -13.77
CA GLU A 215 4.74 -2.99 -14.21
C GLU A 215 5.73 -2.28 -15.13
N LYS A 216 5.21 -1.49 -16.07
CA LYS A 216 6.04 -0.67 -16.97
C LYS A 216 6.85 0.37 -16.19
N THR A 217 6.24 0.97 -15.17
CA THR A 217 6.95 1.95 -14.32
C THR A 217 8.10 1.30 -13.58
N ILE A 218 7.87 0.13 -12.99
CA ILE A 218 8.90 -0.64 -12.30
C ILE A 218 9.99 -1.13 -13.25
N GLN A 219 9.62 -1.54 -14.46
CA GLN A 219 10.58 -1.93 -15.50
C GLN A 219 11.53 -0.76 -15.83
N ILE A 220 11.02 0.42 -16.11
CA ILE A 220 11.83 1.62 -16.42
C ILE A 220 12.75 1.99 -15.26
N ILE A 221 12.24 1.97 -14.02
CA ILE A 221 13.05 2.22 -12.84
C ILE A 221 14.20 1.21 -12.75
N ASN A 222 13.92 -0.07 -12.96
CA ASN A 222 14.97 -1.11 -12.92
C ASN A 222 15.98 -0.97 -14.05
N GLU A 223 15.55 -0.57 -15.25
CA GLU A 223 16.44 -0.32 -16.39
C GLU A 223 17.33 0.89 -16.13
N TYR A 224 16.80 1.93 -15.50
CA TYR A 224 17.56 3.12 -15.11
C TYR A 224 18.73 2.82 -14.16
N PHE A 225 18.57 1.83 -13.27
CA PHE A 225 19.58 1.45 -12.28
C PHE A 225 20.50 0.29 -12.71
N LYS A 226 20.32 -0.31 -13.89
CA LYS A 226 21.23 -1.34 -14.44
C LYS A 226 22.53 -0.72 -14.92
#